data_9a90f80b09167e1ad1154f5ddd469bcf
#
_entry.id   9a90f80b09167e1ad1154f5ddd469bcf
#
_cell.length_a   1.000
_cell.length_b   1.000
_cell.length_c   1.000
_cell.angle_alpha   90.00
_cell.angle_beta   90.00
_cell.angle_gamma   90.00
#
_symmetry.space_group_name_H-M   'P 1'
#
loop_
_entity.id
_entity.type
_entity.pdbx_description
1 polymer ?
#
loop_
_entity_poly.entity_id
_entity_poly.type
_entity_poly.pdbx_seq_one_letter_code
_entity_poly.pdbx_strand_id
1 'polypeptide(L)'
;MNYILFRKSISSDHFIADFVSCTASRNQGGYSCQEAFDGSVQNSGNGWAYDGQVPAWASFKLAEETKITSLRLVSGIDRNDHRLITFKVSMHVNNRWVVPGDLRVKEDSEAIIASDGTITLSTGIHVASLSFNPISNVESVRIDVTKTDAGNNNLVLTEIIPNFADALPLSKYF
;
A
#
# COMPACT_ATOMS: atom_id res chain seq x y z
N MET A 1 -10.34 -17.99 -21.37
CA MET A 1 -8.92 -17.91 -21.76
C MET A 1 -8.12 -17.95 -20.47
N ASN A 2 -7.42 -19.05 -20.17
CA ASN A 2 -6.71 -19.24 -18.90
C ASN A 2 -5.35 -18.51 -18.99
N TYR A 3 -5.18 -17.46 -18.20
CA TYR A 3 -3.87 -16.86 -18.03
C TYR A 3 -3.07 -17.73 -17.04
N ILE A 4 -2.07 -18.43 -17.58
CA ILE A 4 -1.06 -19.12 -16.77
C ILE A 4 -0.11 -18.06 -16.24
N LEU A 5 -0.23 -17.74 -14.96
CA LEU A 5 0.77 -16.96 -14.23
C LEU A 5 2.08 -17.76 -14.20
N PHE A 6 3.08 -17.31 -14.94
CA PHE A 6 4.44 -17.83 -14.81
C PHE A 6 4.98 -17.43 -13.44
N ARG A 7 4.89 -18.34 -12.47
CA ARG A 7 5.63 -18.24 -11.22
C ARG A 7 7.12 -18.38 -11.53
N LYS A 8 7.84 -17.27 -11.58
CA LYS A 8 9.29 -17.30 -11.60
C LYS A 8 9.74 -17.67 -10.18
N SER A 9 10.31 -18.87 -10.03
CA SER A 9 10.95 -19.32 -8.80
C SER A 9 12.04 -18.33 -8.40
N ILE A 10 11.79 -17.54 -7.37
CA ILE A 10 12.76 -16.67 -6.72
C ILE A 10 13.15 -17.34 -5.40
N SER A 11 14.42 -17.28 -5.04
CA SER A 11 15.08 -17.95 -3.93
C SER A 11 14.26 -18.05 -2.63
N SER A 12 14.51 -19.09 -1.86
CA SER A 12 13.79 -19.67 -0.74
C SER A 12 13.38 -18.78 0.45
N ASP A 13 13.59 -17.46 0.41
CA ASP A 13 13.31 -16.54 1.51
C ASP A 13 12.27 -15.45 1.22
N HIS A 14 11.64 -15.44 0.04
CA HIS A 14 10.54 -14.52 -0.26
C HIS A 14 9.20 -15.19 0.01
N PHE A 15 8.54 -14.75 1.07
CA PHE A 15 7.15 -15.12 1.34
C PHE A 15 6.26 -14.46 0.28
N ILE A 16 5.58 -15.29 -0.52
CA ILE A 16 4.58 -14.78 -1.48
C ILE A 16 3.36 -14.35 -0.66
N ALA A 17 2.97 -13.11 -0.82
CA ALA A 17 1.77 -12.57 -0.19
C ALA A 17 0.90 -11.95 -1.27
N ASP A 18 -0.29 -12.51 -1.48
CA ASP A 18 -1.27 -12.04 -2.45
C ASP A 18 -2.53 -11.57 -1.72
N PHE A 19 -3.07 -10.43 -2.10
CA PHE A 19 -4.38 -9.98 -1.64
C PHE A 19 -5.49 -10.63 -2.47
N VAL A 20 -6.60 -10.98 -1.82
CA VAL A 20 -7.76 -11.63 -2.49
C VAL A 20 -9.03 -10.82 -2.39
N SER A 21 -9.13 -9.91 -1.44
CA SER A 21 -10.29 -9.04 -1.29
C SER A 21 -9.92 -7.79 -0.49
N CYS A 22 -10.79 -6.79 -0.53
CA CYS A 22 -10.64 -5.60 0.28
C CYS A 22 -11.99 -5.05 0.73
N THR A 23 -11.93 -4.23 1.77
CA THR A 23 -13.01 -3.35 2.21
C THR A 23 -12.45 -1.94 2.39
N ALA A 24 -13.26 -0.93 2.13
CA ALA A 24 -12.85 0.46 2.28
C ALA A 24 -13.96 1.30 2.92
N SER A 25 -13.56 2.40 3.55
CA SER A 25 -14.50 3.38 4.12
C SER A 25 -15.44 3.95 3.06
N ARG A 26 -14.92 4.11 1.85
CA ARG A 26 -15.66 4.55 0.65
C ARG A 26 -14.87 4.19 -0.60
N ASN A 27 -15.56 3.99 -1.71
CA ASN A 27 -15.00 3.91 -3.05
C ASN A 27 -15.67 4.98 -3.91
N GLN A 28 -14.91 5.61 -4.78
CA GLN A 28 -15.47 6.41 -5.87
C GLN A 28 -15.99 5.46 -6.95
N GLY A 29 -17.08 5.81 -7.61
CA GLY A 29 -17.66 4.97 -8.68
C GLY A 29 -16.62 4.59 -9.74
N GLY A 30 -16.42 3.29 -9.97
CA GLY A 30 -15.42 2.76 -10.90
C GLY A 30 -13.99 2.65 -10.37
N TYR A 31 -13.71 3.06 -9.12
CA TYR A 31 -12.38 3.05 -8.50
C TYR A 31 -12.44 2.37 -7.14
N SER A 32 -12.70 1.09 -7.14
CA SER A 32 -12.81 0.30 -5.93
C SER A 32 -11.44 -0.02 -5.32
N CYS A 33 -11.41 -0.43 -4.07
CA CYS A 33 -10.16 -0.84 -3.42
C CYS A 33 -9.48 -2.06 -4.09
N GLN A 34 -10.22 -2.85 -4.88
CA GLN A 34 -9.64 -3.95 -5.67
C GLN A 34 -8.66 -3.48 -6.74
N GLU A 35 -8.84 -2.28 -7.26
CA GLU A 35 -7.91 -1.69 -8.23
C GLU A 35 -6.53 -1.41 -7.64
N ALA A 36 -6.39 -1.38 -6.30
CA ALA A 36 -5.11 -1.14 -5.62
C ALA A 36 -4.26 -2.41 -5.44
N PHE A 37 -4.68 -3.57 -5.95
CA PHE A 37 -3.88 -4.80 -5.93
C PHE A 37 -4.11 -5.67 -7.17
N ASP A 38 -4.45 -5.07 -8.28
CA ASP A 38 -4.67 -5.75 -9.57
C ASP A 38 -3.38 -6.01 -10.36
N GLY A 39 -2.24 -5.53 -9.83
CA GLY A 39 -0.93 -5.64 -10.47
C GLY A 39 -0.71 -4.62 -11.59
N SER A 40 -1.59 -3.63 -11.72
CA SER A 40 -1.51 -2.58 -12.74
C SER A 40 -1.15 -1.24 -12.11
N VAL A 41 0.01 -0.74 -12.43
CA VAL A 41 0.43 0.63 -12.08
C VAL A 41 0.36 1.58 -13.26
N GLN A 42 -0.04 1.07 -14.43
CA GLN A 42 -0.09 1.82 -15.67
C GLN A 42 -1.55 2.17 -15.97
N ASN A 43 -1.88 3.37 -15.87
CA ASN A 43 -2.96 4.11 -16.53
C ASN A 43 -3.72 5.01 -15.57
N SER A 44 -3.98 6.18 -16.03
CA SER A 44 -4.97 7.10 -15.50
C SER A 44 -6.29 6.36 -15.26
N GLY A 45 -6.67 6.21 -14.03
CA GLY A 45 -7.93 5.62 -13.65
C GLY A 45 -7.85 4.27 -12.92
N ASN A 46 -6.68 3.66 -12.75
CA ASN A 46 -6.53 2.47 -11.95
C ASN A 46 -6.07 2.82 -10.53
N GLY A 47 -6.74 2.24 -9.55
CA GLY A 47 -6.43 2.41 -8.15
C GLY A 47 -7.68 2.64 -7.29
N TRP A 48 -7.51 2.48 -6.00
CA TRP A 48 -8.52 2.90 -5.05
C TRP A 48 -8.53 4.42 -4.98
N ALA A 49 -9.62 5.01 -5.47
CA ALA A 49 -9.84 6.45 -5.40
C ALA A 49 -10.93 6.79 -4.39
N TYR A 50 -10.71 7.88 -3.70
CA TYR A 50 -11.62 8.49 -2.78
C TYR A 50 -11.85 9.95 -3.16
N ASP A 51 -13.02 10.21 -3.76
CA ASP A 51 -13.47 11.55 -4.11
C ASP A 51 -14.19 12.15 -2.90
N GLY A 52 -13.46 12.90 -2.13
CA GLY A 52 -13.99 13.50 -0.92
C GLY A 52 -12.86 13.59 0.11
N GLN A 53 -13.15 14.14 1.19
CA GLN A 53 -12.14 14.50 2.16
C GLN A 53 -11.61 13.27 2.91
N VAL A 54 -10.28 13.09 2.95
CA VAL A 54 -9.67 12.25 3.96
C VAL A 54 -10.14 12.74 5.36
N PRO A 55 -10.28 11.88 6.36
CA PRO A 55 -9.67 10.54 6.46
C PRO A 55 -10.43 9.46 5.69
N ALA A 56 -9.67 8.57 5.10
CA ALA A 56 -10.16 7.38 4.42
C ALA A 56 -9.34 6.15 4.82
N TRP A 57 -9.93 4.97 4.75
CA TRP A 57 -9.22 3.73 5.02
C TRP A 57 -9.62 2.62 4.06
N ALA A 58 -8.68 1.72 3.80
CA ALA A 58 -8.93 0.45 3.15
C ALA A 58 -8.20 -0.67 3.88
N SER A 59 -8.80 -1.85 3.92
CA SER A 59 -8.26 -3.08 4.48
C SER A 59 -8.21 -4.15 3.41
N PHE A 60 -7.06 -4.75 3.21
CA PHE A 60 -6.74 -5.73 2.17
C PHE A 60 -6.51 -7.09 2.83
N LYS A 61 -7.33 -8.08 2.49
CA LYS A 61 -7.24 -9.44 3.02
C LYS A 61 -6.26 -10.26 2.20
N LEU A 62 -5.34 -10.96 2.88
CA LEU A 62 -4.42 -11.90 2.26
C LEU A 62 -5.11 -13.23 1.92
N ALA A 63 -4.61 -13.93 0.89
CA ALA A 63 -5.10 -15.24 0.48
C ALA A 63 -4.93 -16.28 1.61
N GLU A 64 -3.84 -16.17 2.34
CA GLU A 64 -3.51 -17.00 3.49
C GLU A 64 -2.71 -16.16 4.51
N GLU A 65 -2.76 -16.58 5.77
CA GLU A 65 -1.93 -15.96 6.80
C GLU A 65 -0.46 -16.09 6.44
N THR A 66 0.26 -14.98 6.42
CA THR A 66 1.66 -14.97 6.01
C THR A 66 2.50 -14.02 6.83
N LYS A 67 3.82 -14.13 6.68
CA LYS A 67 4.78 -13.21 7.25
C LYS A 67 4.94 -12.00 6.34
N ILE A 68 4.74 -10.80 6.87
CA ILE A 68 4.96 -9.53 6.16
C ILE A 68 6.20 -8.84 6.73
N THR A 69 7.12 -8.46 5.85
CA THR A 69 8.40 -7.80 6.19
C THR A 69 8.49 -6.40 5.62
N SER A 70 7.68 -6.10 4.62
CA SER A 70 7.71 -4.82 3.91
C SER A 70 6.40 -4.57 3.17
N LEU A 71 6.13 -3.31 2.87
CA LEU A 71 5.02 -2.88 2.02
C LEU A 71 5.49 -1.79 1.07
N ARG A 72 5.07 -1.86 -0.18
CA ARG A 72 5.22 -0.75 -1.12
C ARG A 72 3.85 -0.18 -1.44
N LEU A 73 3.72 1.13 -1.30
CA LEU A 73 2.52 1.88 -1.62
C LEU A 73 2.83 2.76 -2.82
N VAL A 74 1.96 2.70 -3.83
CA VAL A 74 2.07 3.52 -5.04
C VAL A 74 0.84 4.43 -5.10
N SER A 75 1.03 5.74 -5.22
CA SER A 75 -0.06 6.72 -5.16
C SER A 75 0.12 7.85 -6.18
N GLY A 76 -0.98 8.40 -6.67
CA GLY A 76 -1.02 9.58 -7.53
C GLY A 76 -0.27 9.45 -8.86
N ILE A 77 -0.12 8.25 -9.45
CA ILE A 77 0.71 8.05 -10.66
C ILE A 77 0.16 8.78 -11.88
N ASP A 78 -1.13 8.86 -12.01
CA ASP A 78 -1.80 9.54 -13.12
C ASP A 78 -1.82 11.07 -12.99
N ARG A 79 -1.44 11.59 -11.83
CA ARG A 79 -1.41 13.02 -11.51
C ARG A 79 -0.23 13.35 -10.62
N ASN A 80 0.29 14.55 -10.76
CA ASN A 80 1.36 15.08 -9.89
C ASN A 80 0.87 15.47 -8.49
N ASP A 81 -0.38 15.20 -8.18
CA ASP A 81 -1.04 15.40 -6.90
C ASP A 81 -1.75 14.08 -6.49
N HIS A 82 -2.48 14.03 -5.41
CA HIS A 82 -3.12 12.85 -4.85
C HIS A 82 -2.15 11.82 -4.22
N ARG A 83 -0.91 12.25 -3.97
CA ARG A 83 0.11 11.42 -3.31
C ARG A 83 -0.08 11.41 -1.80
N LEU A 84 0.31 10.32 -1.18
CA LEU A 84 0.26 10.17 0.28
C LEU A 84 1.18 11.20 0.95
N ILE A 85 0.69 11.84 2.01
CA ILE A 85 1.47 12.70 2.91
C ILE A 85 1.41 12.13 4.33
N THR A 86 0.22 11.94 4.90
CA THR A 86 0.08 11.41 6.26
C THR A 86 -0.82 10.20 6.24
N PHE A 87 -0.30 9.09 6.71
CA PHE A 87 -1.00 7.81 6.72
C PHE A 87 -0.47 6.89 7.82
N LYS A 88 -1.19 5.82 8.06
CA LYS A 88 -0.83 4.76 9.01
C LYS A 88 -1.07 3.41 8.38
N VAL A 89 -0.18 2.45 8.66
CA VAL A 89 -0.34 1.05 8.26
C VAL A 89 -0.53 0.21 9.51
N SER A 90 -1.48 -0.71 9.46
CA SER A 90 -1.75 -1.68 10.52
C SER A 90 -1.93 -3.07 9.94
N MET A 91 -1.61 -4.09 10.72
CA MET A 91 -1.74 -5.48 10.32
C MET A 91 -2.65 -6.23 11.29
N HIS A 92 -3.59 -7.01 10.75
CA HIS A 92 -4.47 -7.86 11.53
C HIS A 92 -3.78 -9.18 11.84
N VAL A 93 -3.58 -9.45 13.13
CA VAL A 93 -2.92 -10.66 13.64
C VAL A 93 -3.65 -11.13 14.88
N ASN A 94 -4.06 -12.39 14.93
CA ASN A 94 -4.71 -12.97 16.11
C ASN A 94 -5.87 -12.11 16.64
N ASN A 95 -6.79 -11.70 15.76
CA ASN A 95 -7.95 -10.85 16.07
C ASN A 95 -7.61 -9.45 16.60
N ARG A 96 -6.42 -8.93 16.35
CA ARG A 96 -6.01 -7.59 16.76
C ARG A 96 -5.28 -6.85 15.64
N TRP A 97 -5.50 -5.55 15.58
CA TRP A 97 -4.71 -4.66 14.74
C TRP A 97 -3.42 -4.27 15.47
N VAL A 98 -2.29 -4.51 14.84
CA VAL A 98 -0.97 -4.16 15.35
C VAL A 98 -0.30 -3.18 14.38
N VAL A 99 0.45 -2.24 14.92
CA VAL A 99 1.27 -1.31 14.16
C VAL A 99 2.67 -1.89 14.04
N PRO A 100 3.28 -1.91 12.84
CA PRO A 100 4.65 -2.38 12.66
C PRO A 100 5.63 -1.57 13.51
N GLY A 101 6.53 -2.26 14.19
CA GLY A 101 7.65 -1.62 14.89
C GLY A 101 8.83 -1.36 13.96
N ASP A 102 9.68 -0.40 14.32
CA ASP A 102 10.90 -0.04 13.57
C ASP A 102 10.64 0.34 12.09
N LEU A 103 9.55 1.10 11.90
CA LEU A 103 9.07 1.52 10.59
C LEU A 103 10.03 2.52 9.95
N ARG A 104 10.34 2.34 8.67
CA ARG A 104 11.19 3.25 7.87
C ARG A 104 10.61 3.41 6.48
N VAL A 105 10.79 4.59 5.90
CA VAL A 105 10.43 4.92 4.51
C VAL A 105 11.72 5.07 3.71
N LYS A 106 11.92 4.23 2.70
CA LYS A 106 13.16 4.20 1.91
C LYS A 106 13.38 5.48 1.10
N GLU A 107 12.33 6.01 0.49
CA GLU A 107 12.38 7.15 -0.42
C GLU A 107 12.36 8.49 0.31
N ASP A 108 12.13 8.48 1.63
CA ASP A 108 12.04 9.70 2.43
C ASP A 108 12.71 9.50 3.81
N SER A 109 13.99 9.82 3.89
CA SER A 109 14.76 9.74 5.13
C SER A 109 14.35 10.79 6.18
N GLU A 110 13.59 11.81 5.79
CA GLU A 110 13.08 12.87 6.66
C GLU A 110 11.65 12.59 7.14
N ALA A 111 11.05 11.46 6.72
CA ALA A 111 9.73 11.07 7.16
C ALA A 111 9.66 10.98 8.68
N ILE A 112 8.62 11.58 9.25
CA ILE A 112 8.37 11.53 10.70
C ILE A 112 7.46 10.34 10.98
N ILE A 113 7.89 9.48 11.91
CA ILE A 113 7.09 8.36 12.38
C ILE A 113 6.73 8.61 13.85
N ALA A 114 5.45 8.84 14.09
CA ALA A 114 4.93 9.08 15.43
C ALA A 114 4.90 7.78 16.26
N SER A 115 4.79 7.91 17.57
CA SER A 115 4.75 6.76 18.49
C SER A 115 3.56 5.82 18.28
N ASP A 116 2.48 6.30 17.66
CA ASP A 116 1.31 5.49 17.29
C ASP A 116 1.45 4.84 15.91
N GLY A 117 2.60 5.02 15.22
CA GLY A 117 2.89 4.52 13.89
C GLY A 117 2.37 5.37 12.74
N THR A 118 1.85 6.56 13.01
CA THR A 118 1.49 7.51 11.96
C THR A 118 2.75 8.00 11.25
N ILE A 119 2.77 7.88 9.93
CA ILE A 119 3.85 8.29 9.03
C ILE A 119 3.45 9.63 8.42
N THR A 120 4.34 10.62 8.50
CA THR A 120 4.21 11.89 7.78
C THR A 120 5.42 12.09 6.89
N LEU A 121 5.19 12.07 5.59
CA LEU A 121 6.24 12.31 4.58
C LEU A 121 6.61 13.79 4.53
N SER A 122 7.86 14.08 4.25
CA SER A 122 8.36 15.46 4.07
C SER A 122 7.77 16.13 2.83
N THR A 123 7.46 15.35 1.80
CA THR A 123 6.80 15.76 0.56
C THR A 123 5.98 14.61 -0.01
N GLY A 124 5.07 14.90 -0.94
CA GLY A 124 4.37 13.87 -1.67
C GLY A 124 5.31 13.09 -2.59
N ILE A 125 5.30 11.77 -2.47
CA ILE A 125 6.05 10.84 -3.31
C ILE A 125 5.09 9.83 -3.95
N HIS A 126 5.41 9.38 -5.17
CA HIS A 126 4.58 8.39 -5.86
C HIS A 126 4.74 6.98 -5.29
N VAL A 127 5.92 6.67 -4.76
CA VAL A 127 6.25 5.36 -4.21
C VAL A 127 6.77 5.52 -2.79
N ALA A 128 6.13 4.87 -1.83
CA ALA A 128 6.59 4.75 -0.47
C ALA A 128 6.89 3.27 -0.17
N SER A 129 8.17 2.93 -0.06
CA SER A 129 8.62 1.59 0.32
C SER A 129 8.88 1.55 1.82
N LEU A 130 8.02 0.83 2.52
CA LEU A 130 8.07 0.67 3.97
C LEU A 130 8.81 -0.60 4.34
N SER A 131 9.79 -0.49 5.22
CA SER A 131 10.43 -1.62 5.90
C SER A 131 10.16 -1.54 7.40
N PHE A 132 10.05 -2.69 8.06
CA PHE A 132 9.74 -2.78 9.49
C PHE A 132 10.13 -4.15 10.06
N ASN A 133 10.07 -4.30 11.37
CA ASN A 133 10.27 -5.60 12.01
C ASN A 133 9.24 -6.61 11.48
N PRO A 134 9.66 -7.81 11.05
CA PRO A 134 8.77 -8.83 10.48
C PRO A 134 7.60 -9.17 11.40
N ILE A 135 6.40 -9.25 10.82
CA ILE A 135 5.17 -9.65 11.53
C ILE A 135 4.67 -10.94 10.92
N SER A 136 4.53 -12.00 11.73
CA SER A 136 4.03 -13.31 11.32
C SER A 136 2.51 -13.41 11.48
N ASN A 137 1.89 -14.36 10.77
CA ASN A 137 0.46 -14.67 10.83
C ASN A 137 -0.43 -13.46 10.53
N VAL A 138 -0.03 -12.65 9.55
CA VAL A 138 -0.83 -11.51 9.09
C VAL A 138 -1.97 -12.02 8.23
N GLU A 139 -3.19 -11.68 8.60
CA GLU A 139 -4.42 -11.99 7.87
C GLU A 139 -4.83 -10.88 6.91
N SER A 140 -4.61 -9.64 7.32
CA SER A 140 -4.98 -8.43 6.55
C SER A 140 -4.04 -7.28 6.83
N VAL A 141 -3.93 -6.39 5.84
CA VAL A 141 -3.21 -5.11 5.94
C VAL A 141 -4.21 -3.98 5.80
N ARG A 142 -4.14 -2.96 6.63
CA ARG A 142 -4.98 -1.77 6.57
C ARG A 142 -4.14 -0.52 6.42
N ILE A 143 -4.63 0.38 5.57
CA ILE A 143 -4.09 1.72 5.41
C ILE A 143 -5.15 2.72 5.83
N ASP A 144 -4.79 3.63 6.73
CA ASP A 144 -5.58 4.80 7.10
C ASP A 144 -4.86 6.04 6.56
N VAL A 145 -5.52 6.83 5.72
CA VAL A 145 -4.95 8.03 5.11
C VAL A 145 -5.64 9.26 5.67
N THR A 146 -4.86 10.20 6.19
CA THR A 146 -5.38 11.44 6.78
C THR A 146 -5.02 12.69 6.01
N LYS A 147 -4.00 12.64 5.14
CA LYS A 147 -3.59 13.76 4.31
C LYS A 147 -2.97 13.28 3.01
N THR A 148 -3.31 13.98 1.93
CA THR A 148 -2.66 13.88 0.61
C THR A 148 -2.12 15.26 0.20
N ASP A 149 -1.32 15.32 -0.85
CA ASP A 149 -0.82 16.58 -1.40
C ASP A 149 -1.78 17.24 -2.41
N ALA A 150 -2.92 16.63 -2.67
CA ALA A 150 -3.98 17.25 -3.45
C ALA A 150 -4.60 18.42 -2.66
N GLY A 151 -4.84 19.55 -3.33
CA GLY A 151 -5.45 20.72 -2.71
C GLY A 151 -6.86 20.45 -2.14
N ASN A 152 -7.54 19.44 -2.63
CA ASN A 152 -8.86 18.98 -2.18
C ASN A 152 -8.80 17.74 -1.28
N ASN A 153 -7.59 17.28 -0.92
CA ASN A 153 -7.35 16.05 -0.16
C ASN A 153 -7.93 14.77 -0.78
N ASN A 154 -8.11 14.72 -2.09
CA ASN A 154 -8.47 13.49 -2.78
C ASN A 154 -7.33 12.48 -2.70
N LEU A 155 -7.66 11.20 -2.66
CA LEU A 155 -6.71 10.09 -2.58
C LEU A 155 -6.80 9.23 -3.83
N VAL A 156 -5.66 8.84 -4.36
CA VAL A 156 -5.53 7.74 -5.32
C VAL A 156 -4.40 6.82 -4.87
N LEU A 157 -4.74 5.63 -4.39
CA LEU A 157 -3.79 4.56 -4.11
C LEU A 157 -3.82 3.59 -5.29
N THR A 158 -2.79 3.65 -6.13
CA THR A 158 -2.72 2.90 -7.38
C THR A 158 -2.39 1.43 -7.11
N GLU A 159 -1.46 1.15 -6.18
CA GLU A 159 -1.06 -0.22 -5.89
C GLU A 159 -0.55 -0.35 -4.44
N ILE A 160 -0.81 -1.51 -3.85
CA ILE A 160 -0.24 -1.95 -2.58
C ILE A 160 0.43 -3.31 -2.77
N ILE A 161 1.72 -3.41 -2.47
CA ILE A 161 2.52 -4.61 -2.73
C ILE A 161 3.17 -5.08 -1.42
N PRO A 162 2.72 -6.20 -0.84
CA PRO A 162 3.36 -6.79 0.31
C PRO A 162 4.63 -7.54 -0.10
N ASN A 163 5.62 -7.57 0.80
CA ASN A 163 6.88 -8.31 0.61
C ASN A 163 7.54 -8.02 -0.74
N PHE A 164 7.60 -6.75 -1.13
CA PHE A 164 8.21 -6.37 -2.41
C PHE A 164 9.71 -6.73 -2.44
N ALA A 165 10.18 -7.23 -3.59
CA ALA A 165 11.60 -7.42 -3.84
C ALA A 165 12.23 -6.11 -4.31
N ASP A 166 13.36 -5.71 -3.71
CA ASP A 166 14.12 -4.50 -4.11
C ASP A 166 14.60 -4.53 -5.58
N ALA A 167 14.61 -5.71 -6.19
CA ALA A 167 15.11 -5.94 -7.54
C ALA A 167 14.10 -5.62 -8.67
N LEU A 168 12.85 -5.22 -8.37
CA LEU A 168 11.95 -4.74 -9.42
C LEU A 168 12.31 -3.28 -9.71
N PRO A 169 12.94 -2.99 -10.89
CA PRO A 169 13.30 -1.62 -11.21
C PRO A 169 12.05 -0.77 -11.27
N LEU A 170 12.08 0.37 -10.58
CA LEU A 170 11.04 1.40 -10.64
C LEU A 170 10.73 1.85 -12.07
N SER A 171 11.64 1.57 -13.03
CA SER A 171 11.45 1.81 -14.46
C SER A 171 10.26 1.07 -15.11
N LYS A 172 9.61 0.15 -14.39
CA LYS A 172 8.33 -0.42 -14.82
C LYS A 172 7.12 0.45 -14.44
N TYR A 173 7.33 1.46 -13.62
CA TYR A 173 6.25 2.29 -13.06
C TYR A 173 6.28 3.74 -13.57
N PHE A 174 7.25 4.07 -14.45
CA PHE A 174 7.36 5.39 -15.06
C PHE A 174 7.60 5.30 -16.57
#